data_887a3cbe59f3f09731933f7a24c766ba
#
_entry.id   887a3cbe59f3f09731933f7a24c766ba
#
_cell.length_a   1.000
_cell.length_b   1.000
_cell.length_c   1.000
_cell.angle_alpha   90.00
_cell.angle_beta   90.00
_cell.angle_gamma   90.00
#
_symmetry.space_group_name_H-M   'P 1'
#
loop_
_entity.id
_entity.type
_entity.pdbx_description
1 polymer ?
#
loop_
_entity_poly.entity_id
_entity_poly.type
_entity_poly.pdbx_seq_one_letter_code
_entity_poly.pdbx_strand_id
1 'polypeptide(L)'
;MLTTKIAGAALAVALCSGSVARAEADLARGEYLVRGPMGCGNCHTPMGPAGFEADKELAGRLVDDNPAFTAYAPNITPAGAVGQWTDAELARAIREGLRPDGSLIGPPMPFAMYRGLSDDDLVAVVAFLRTLPPVEAEVPKSTYRIPLPPAYGPPVDNVAAVPQGLTTEYGAYLAGPVAHCMECHTPMGPQGPMLDTALGQGGFEFHGPWGVSVASNLTSDPDGLAGYSDAEIATMITKGIRPDGSQMLPPMPYGFLSAFTPDDLAAVILYLRSLPPLPDAG
;
A
#
# COMPACT_ATOMS: atom_id res chain seq x y z
N MET A 1 -2.55 -65.23 15.12
CA MET A 1 -1.94 -64.05 15.74
C MET A 1 -1.25 -63.20 14.68
N LEU A 2 -1.95 -62.21 14.17
CA LEU A 2 -1.35 -61.11 13.40
C LEU A 2 -2.39 -60.00 13.34
N THR A 3 -2.35 -59.06 14.25
CA THR A 3 -3.10 -57.79 14.19
C THR A 3 -2.14 -56.66 14.50
N THR A 4 -2.33 -55.58 13.83
CA THR A 4 -1.79 -54.26 14.11
C THR A 4 -0.59 -53.83 13.27
N LYS A 5 -0.86 -53.06 12.23
CA LYS A 5 -0.06 -51.90 11.77
C LYS A 5 -0.75 -51.25 10.56
N ILE A 6 -1.86 -50.51 10.75
CA ILE A 6 -2.32 -49.53 9.79
C ILE A 6 -2.91 -48.38 10.62
N ALA A 7 -2.09 -47.44 11.07
CA ALA A 7 -2.55 -46.20 11.70
C ALA A 7 -1.61 -44.99 11.53
N GLY A 8 -0.47 -45.14 10.84
CA GLY A 8 0.55 -44.07 10.79
C GLY A 8 0.61 -43.23 9.53
N ALA A 9 -0.02 -43.66 8.42
CA ALA A 9 0.17 -42.98 7.12
C ALA A 9 -0.82 -41.83 6.84
N ALA A 10 -2.01 -41.87 7.43
CA ALA A 10 -3.04 -40.84 7.15
C ALA A 10 -2.78 -39.47 7.80
N LEU A 11 -2.09 -39.43 8.91
CA LEU A 11 -1.83 -38.17 9.65
C LEU A 11 -0.76 -37.30 8.99
N ALA A 12 0.26 -37.91 8.38
CA ALA A 12 1.33 -37.19 7.68
C ALA A 12 0.88 -36.48 6.39
N VAL A 13 -0.07 -37.10 5.65
CA VAL A 13 -0.61 -36.51 4.42
C VAL A 13 -1.51 -35.30 4.68
N ALA A 14 -2.29 -35.33 5.76
CA ALA A 14 -3.15 -34.19 6.13
C ALA A 14 -2.36 -32.94 6.59
N LEU A 15 -1.23 -33.12 7.28
CA LEU A 15 -0.37 -32.01 7.72
C LEU A 15 0.37 -31.35 6.55
N CYS A 16 0.85 -32.13 5.57
CA CYS A 16 1.50 -31.59 4.36
C CYS A 16 0.49 -30.81 3.48
N SER A 17 -0.73 -31.31 3.32
CA SER A 17 -1.77 -30.64 2.52
C SER A 17 -2.18 -29.27 3.11
N GLY A 18 -2.28 -29.18 4.43
CA GLY A 18 -2.61 -27.93 5.11
C GLY A 18 -1.51 -26.85 4.98
N SER A 19 -0.25 -27.27 5.02
CA SER A 19 0.90 -26.35 4.88
C SER A 19 1.02 -25.81 3.45
N VAL A 20 0.80 -26.62 2.43
CA VAL A 20 0.83 -26.20 1.01
C VAL A 20 -0.31 -25.24 0.72
N ALA A 21 -1.54 -25.54 1.16
CA ALA A 21 -2.69 -24.69 0.95
C ALA A 21 -2.54 -23.32 1.64
N ARG A 22 -1.93 -23.26 2.82
CA ARG A 22 -1.63 -22.00 3.51
C ARG A 22 -0.58 -21.18 2.74
N ALA A 23 0.50 -21.80 2.29
CA ALA A 23 1.54 -21.11 1.52
C ALA A 23 1.00 -20.54 0.20
N GLU A 24 0.12 -21.25 -0.49
CA GLU A 24 -0.56 -20.75 -1.69
C GLU A 24 -1.50 -19.58 -1.41
N ALA A 25 -2.25 -19.65 -0.30
CA ALA A 25 -3.13 -18.56 0.12
C ALA A 25 -2.34 -17.31 0.52
N ASP A 26 -1.21 -17.47 1.19
CA ASP A 26 -0.31 -16.37 1.56
C ASP A 26 0.31 -15.71 0.32
N LEU A 27 0.70 -16.48 -0.71
CA LEU A 27 1.20 -15.92 -1.97
C LEU A 27 0.11 -15.16 -2.75
N ALA A 28 -1.11 -15.71 -2.82
CA ALA A 28 -2.24 -15.03 -3.47
C ALA A 28 -2.59 -13.70 -2.75
N ARG A 29 -2.52 -13.69 -1.41
CA ARG A 29 -2.71 -12.47 -0.63
C ARG A 29 -1.60 -11.45 -0.92
N GLY A 30 -0.35 -11.88 -0.96
CA GLY A 30 0.80 -11.03 -1.29
C GLY A 30 0.68 -10.43 -2.69
N GLU A 31 0.31 -11.23 -3.69
CA GLU A 31 0.06 -10.76 -5.05
C GLU A 31 -1.05 -9.71 -5.11
N TYR A 32 -2.18 -9.99 -4.47
CA TYR A 32 -3.31 -9.07 -4.37
C TYR A 32 -2.89 -7.73 -3.76
N LEU A 33 -2.15 -7.77 -2.65
CA LEU A 33 -1.70 -6.55 -1.97
C LEU A 33 -0.74 -5.74 -2.84
N VAL A 34 0.29 -6.36 -3.39
CA VAL A 34 1.37 -5.70 -4.16
C VAL A 34 0.86 -5.12 -5.48
N ARG A 35 0.07 -5.90 -6.24
CA ARG A 35 -0.45 -5.51 -7.56
C ARG A 35 -1.75 -4.72 -7.48
N GLY A 36 -2.41 -4.74 -6.34
CA GLY A 36 -3.68 -4.06 -6.08
C GLY A 36 -3.52 -2.92 -5.06
N PRO A 37 -4.18 -3.00 -3.90
CA PRO A 37 -4.41 -1.84 -3.03
C PRO A 37 -3.16 -1.16 -2.47
N MET A 38 -2.05 -1.86 -2.26
CA MET A 38 -0.80 -1.20 -1.85
C MET A 38 -0.18 -0.38 -2.98
N GLY A 39 -0.50 -0.67 -4.24
CA GLY A 39 -0.04 0.08 -5.39
C GLY A 39 1.48 0.13 -5.56
N CYS A 40 2.22 -0.91 -5.16
CA CYS A 40 3.69 -0.92 -5.22
C CYS A 40 4.21 -0.57 -6.62
N GLY A 41 3.54 -1.12 -7.67
CA GLY A 41 3.86 -0.82 -9.06
C GLY A 41 3.67 0.64 -9.47
N ASN A 42 2.83 1.41 -8.77
CA ASN A 42 2.65 2.83 -9.05
C ASN A 42 3.96 3.63 -8.93
N CYS A 43 4.79 3.27 -7.95
CA CYS A 43 6.10 3.89 -7.75
C CYS A 43 7.25 3.04 -8.30
N HIS A 44 7.16 1.72 -8.25
CA HIS A 44 8.27 0.83 -8.57
C HIS A 44 8.27 0.28 -10.00
N THR A 45 7.26 0.54 -10.84
CA THR A 45 7.26 0.12 -12.23
C THR A 45 7.60 1.30 -13.16
N PRO A 46 8.57 1.15 -14.10
CA PRO A 46 8.85 2.19 -15.08
C PRO A 46 7.61 2.61 -15.86
N MET A 47 7.55 3.90 -16.21
CA MET A 47 6.46 4.47 -16.97
C MET A 47 6.98 5.08 -18.25
N GLY A 48 6.49 4.59 -19.39
CA GLY A 48 6.73 5.12 -20.72
C GLY A 48 5.54 5.93 -21.25
N PRO A 49 5.60 6.36 -22.52
CA PRO A 49 4.51 7.13 -23.14
C PRO A 49 3.15 6.40 -23.19
N ALA A 50 3.16 5.08 -23.15
CA ALA A 50 1.95 4.23 -23.19
C ALA A 50 1.44 3.82 -21.78
N GLY A 51 2.07 4.32 -20.71
CA GLY A 51 1.77 3.92 -19.33
C GLY A 51 2.86 3.05 -18.72
N PHE A 52 2.50 2.23 -17.73
CA PHE A 52 3.46 1.34 -17.06
C PHE A 52 4.01 0.26 -18.01
N GLU A 53 5.34 0.04 -17.96
CA GLU A 53 6.04 -0.97 -18.75
C GLU A 53 5.87 -2.35 -18.08
N ALA A 54 4.92 -3.15 -18.56
CA ALA A 54 4.55 -4.42 -17.93
C ALA A 54 5.70 -5.46 -17.94
N ASP A 55 6.59 -5.39 -18.90
CA ASP A 55 7.81 -6.23 -19.00
C ASP A 55 8.90 -5.82 -17.99
N LYS A 56 8.73 -4.69 -17.32
CA LYS A 56 9.62 -4.18 -16.28
C LYS A 56 8.88 -3.96 -14.95
N GLU A 57 7.88 -4.77 -14.68
CA GLU A 57 7.12 -4.67 -13.43
C GLU A 57 8.07 -4.64 -12.23
N LEU A 58 7.90 -3.61 -11.38
CA LEU A 58 8.65 -3.41 -10.14
C LEU A 58 10.19 -3.22 -10.29
N ALA A 59 10.66 -2.90 -11.50
CA ALA A 59 12.09 -2.69 -11.79
C ALA A 59 12.62 -1.31 -11.39
N GLY A 60 11.78 -0.44 -10.82
CA GLY A 60 12.14 0.87 -10.29
C GLY A 60 12.06 2.01 -11.31
N ARG A 61 11.91 3.24 -10.82
CA ARG A 61 11.83 4.46 -11.64
C ARG A 61 12.07 5.75 -10.83
N LEU A 62 12.25 6.87 -11.54
CA LEU A 62 12.05 8.20 -10.95
C LEU A 62 10.56 8.36 -10.55
N VAL A 63 10.31 8.69 -9.30
CA VAL A 63 8.96 8.92 -8.76
C VAL A 63 8.63 10.40 -8.75
N ASP A 64 9.54 11.22 -8.22
CA ASP A 64 9.34 12.67 -8.09
C ASP A 64 10.69 13.40 -8.07
N ASP A 65 10.72 14.60 -8.63
CA ASP A 65 11.85 15.53 -8.59
C ASP A 65 11.35 16.94 -8.31
N ASN A 66 11.60 17.38 -7.10
CA ASN A 66 11.14 18.65 -6.56
C ASN A 66 12.24 19.34 -5.72
N PRO A 67 12.04 20.57 -5.20
CA PRO A 67 13.05 21.26 -4.38
C PRO A 67 13.50 20.49 -3.12
N ALA A 68 12.66 19.62 -2.56
CA ALA A 68 12.96 18.86 -1.35
C ALA A 68 13.76 17.58 -1.62
N PHE A 69 13.51 16.91 -2.75
CA PHE A 69 14.18 15.65 -3.10
C PHE A 69 14.06 15.30 -4.58
N THR A 70 14.97 14.44 -5.01
CA THR A 70 14.85 13.64 -6.24
C THR A 70 14.71 12.19 -5.79
N ALA A 71 13.51 11.63 -5.87
CA ALA A 71 13.20 10.31 -5.35
C ALA A 71 13.12 9.26 -6.46
N TYR A 72 13.92 8.22 -6.33
CA TYR A 72 13.86 7.02 -7.16
C TYR A 72 13.35 5.86 -6.32
N ALA A 73 12.26 5.24 -6.76
CA ALA A 73 11.85 3.95 -6.23
C ALA A 73 12.81 2.87 -6.78
N PRO A 74 13.46 2.07 -5.92
CA PRO A 74 14.43 1.09 -6.38
C PRO A 74 13.76 -0.06 -7.12
N ASN A 75 14.59 -0.84 -7.85
CA ASN A 75 14.21 -2.16 -8.33
C ASN A 75 13.97 -3.09 -7.13
N ILE A 76 12.73 -3.57 -6.98
CA ILE A 76 12.31 -4.50 -5.92
C ILE A 76 12.03 -5.91 -6.43
N THR A 77 12.47 -6.23 -7.66
CA THR A 77 12.55 -7.61 -8.14
C THR A 77 13.79 -8.32 -7.56
N PRO A 78 13.90 -9.66 -7.65
CA PRO A 78 15.09 -10.38 -7.19
C PRO A 78 16.42 -9.95 -7.83
N ALA A 79 16.43 -9.28 -8.98
CA ALA A 79 17.63 -8.71 -9.57
C ALA A 79 18.07 -7.39 -8.92
N GLY A 80 17.19 -6.71 -8.20
CA GLY A 80 17.53 -5.52 -7.42
C GLY A 80 18.31 -5.83 -6.14
N ALA A 81 18.76 -4.79 -5.43
CA ALA A 81 19.48 -4.94 -4.17
C ALA A 81 18.70 -5.77 -3.13
N VAL A 82 17.38 -5.70 -3.16
CA VAL A 82 16.49 -6.46 -2.26
C VAL A 82 16.61 -7.98 -2.43
N GLY A 83 17.10 -8.46 -3.57
CA GLY A 83 17.34 -9.88 -3.80
C GLY A 83 18.47 -10.47 -2.92
N GLN A 84 19.35 -9.61 -2.39
CA GLN A 84 20.43 -10.00 -1.48
C GLN A 84 20.05 -9.87 0.00
N TRP A 85 18.90 -9.27 0.31
CA TRP A 85 18.43 -9.07 1.67
C TRP A 85 17.69 -10.29 2.17
N THR A 86 17.78 -10.54 3.46
CA THR A 86 16.91 -11.52 4.13
C THR A 86 15.45 -11.05 4.10
N ASP A 87 14.51 -11.95 4.31
CA ASP A 87 13.08 -11.59 4.37
C ASP A 87 12.79 -10.61 5.51
N ALA A 88 13.47 -10.77 6.64
CA ALA A 88 13.35 -9.86 7.78
C ALA A 88 13.88 -8.45 7.45
N GLU A 89 14.98 -8.33 6.72
CA GLU A 89 15.51 -7.03 6.26
C GLU A 89 14.59 -6.36 5.25
N LEU A 90 14.02 -7.12 4.31
CA LEU A 90 13.07 -6.59 3.35
C LEU A 90 11.76 -6.16 4.05
N ALA A 91 11.24 -6.97 4.96
CA ALA A 91 10.09 -6.62 5.77
C ALA A 91 10.31 -5.33 6.57
N ARG A 92 11.48 -5.19 7.18
CA ARG A 92 11.86 -3.99 7.93
C ARG A 92 11.99 -2.76 7.03
N ALA A 93 12.53 -2.93 5.83
CA ALA A 93 12.63 -1.84 4.86
C ALA A 93 11.25 -1.35 4.41
N ILE A 94 10.28 -2.25 4.22
CA ILE A 94 8.89 -1.90 3.86
C ILE A 94 8.20 -1.20 5.03
N ARG A 95 8.26 -1.77 6.24
CA ARG A 95 7.48 -1.31 7.40
C ARG A 95 8.11 -0.11 8.10
N GLU A 96 9.44 -0.07 8.22
CA GLU A 96 10.13 0.93 9.03
C GLU A 96 11.00 1.89 8.21
N GLY A 97 11.17 1.64 6.92
CA GLY A 97 12.02 2.46 6.06
C GLY A 97 13.52 2.31 6.35
N LEU A 98 13.96 1.19 6.93
CA LEU A 98 15.35 0.95 7.29
C LEU A 98 15.98 -0.12 6.39
N ARG A 99 17.09 0.24 5.74
CA ARG A 99 17.91 -0.71 4.97
C ARG A 99 18.76 -1.58 5.88
N PRO A 100 19.33 -2.70 5.38
CA PRO A 100 20.23 -3.57 6.15
C PRO A 100 21.45 -2.85 6.73
N ASP A 101 21.95 -1.81 6.04
CA ASP A 101 23.07 -0.98 6.51
C ASP A 101 22.68 0.07 7.56
N GLY A 102 21.40 0.09 7.97
CA GLY A 102 20.85 1.05 8.92
C GLY A 102 20.50 2.41 8.33
N SER A 103 20.74 2.64 7.04
CA SER A 103 20.34 3.90 6.39
C SER A 103 18.84 3.98 6.18
N LEU A 104 18.29 5.21 6.27
CA LEU A 104 16.87 5.45 6.11
C LEU A 104 16.50 5.55 4.64
N ILE A 105 15.35 4.99 4.27
CA ILE A 105 14.69 5.23 2.99
C ILE A 105 13.82 6.48 3.19
N GLY A 106 13.97 7.50 2.33
CA GLY A 106 13.20 8.72 2.45
C GLY A 106 11.84 8.66 1.73
N PRO A 107 11.03 9.72 1.87
CA PRO A 107 9.75 9.82 1.17
C PRO A 107 9.95 9.79 -0.37
N PRO A 108 8.89 9.50 -1.16
CA PRO A 108 7.48 9.43 -0.78
C PRO A 108 6.96 8.05 -0.38
N MET A 109 7.81 7.08 -0.03
CA MET A 109 7.30 5.78 0.41
C MET A 109 6.51 5.92 1.72
N PRO A 110 5.29 5.32 1.85
CA PRO A 110 4.33 5.65 2.90
C PRO A 110 4.60 4.93 4.24
N PHE A 111 5.78 5.10 4.84
CA PHE A 111 6.17 4.41 6.07
C PHE A 111 5.23 4.69 7.24
N ALA A 112 4.69 5.91 7.35
CA ALA A 112 3.73 6.25 8.41
C ALA A 112 2.53 5.29 8.41
N MET A 113 2.08 4.87 7.23
CA MET A 113 1.00 3.92 7.05
C MET A 113 1.49 2.47 7.17
N TYR A 114 2.56 2.11 6.45
CA TYR A 114 3.06 0.73 6.40
C TYR A 114 3.55 0.18 7.75
N ARG A 115 3.83 1.04 8.72
CA ARG A 115 4.09 0.63 10.10
C ARG A 115 2.91 -0.13 10.73
N GLY A 116 1.70 0.08 10.24
CA GLY A 116 0.48 -0.61 10.64
C GLY A 116 0.17 -1.89 9.86
N LEU A 117 0.98 -2.29 8.87
CA LEU A 117 0.77 -3.56 8.17
C LEU A 117 0.89 -4.72 9.16
N SER A 118 -0.07 -5.65 9.12
CA SER A 118 -0.01 -6.86 9.94
C SER A 118 1.19 -7.73 9.58
N ASP A 119 1.65 -8.52 10.53
CA ASP A 119 2.79 -9.42 10.30
C ASP A 119 2.45 -10.44 9.20
N ASP A 120 1.22 -10.96 9.17
CA ASP A 120 0.77 -11.92 8.17
C ASP A 120 0.78 -11.29 6.75
N ASP A 121 0.23 -10.09 6.58
CA ASP A 121 0.23 -9.41 5.28
C ASP A 121 1.64 -9.00 4.84
N LEU A 122 2.49 -8.57 5.77
CA LEU A 122 3.88 -8.23 5.44
C LEU A 122 4.68 -9.46 5.00
N VAL A 123 4.50 -10.60 5.66
CA VAL A 123 5.11 -11.88 5.25
C VAL A 123 4.59 -12.29 3.86
N ALA A 124 3.30 -12.16 3.60
CA ALA A 124 2.71 -12.45 2.30
C ALA A 124 3.28 -11.55 1.18
N VAL A 125 3.42 -10.26 1.44
CA VAL A 125 4.03 -9.29 0.52
C VAL A 125 5.48 -9.68 0.21
N VAL A 126 6.30 -9.94 1.23
CA VAL A 126 7.70 -10.36 1.05
C VAL A 126 7.79 -11.66 0.27
N ALA A 127 6.97 -12.67 0.62
CA ALA A 127 6.95 -13.94 -0.08
C ALA A 127 6.60 -13.77 -1.56
N PHE A 128 5.60 -12.95 -1.89
CA PHE A 128 5.24 -12.66 -3.28
C PHE A 128 6.37 -11.95 -4.03
N LEU A 129 7.01 -10.94 -3.45
CA LEU A 129 8.13 -10.24 -4.09
C LEU A 129 9.30 -11.19 -4.43
N ARG A 130 9.51 -12.26 -3.65
CA ARG A 130 10.52 -13.29 -3.93
C ARG A 130 10.16 -14.18 -5.14
N THR A 131 8.89 -14.26 -5.51
CA THR A 131 8.44 -15.06 -6.67
C THR A 131 8.53 -14.33 -8.00
N LEU A 132 8.76 -13.00 -7.98
CA LEU A 132 8.82 -12.21 -9.19
C LEU A 132 9.98 -12.62 -10.09
N PRO A 133 9.81 -12.57 -11.42
CA PRO A 133 10.93 -12.74 -12.33
C PRO A 133 11.97 -11.63 -12.09
N PRO A 134 13.27 -11.96 -12.11
CA PRO A 134 14.32 -10.96 -12.00
C PRO A 134 14.31 -10.07 -13.24
N VAL A 135 14.30 -8.75 -13.04
CA VAL A 135 14.38 -7.76 -14.11
C VAL A 135 15.64 -6.92 -13.90
N GLU A 136 16.59 -7.01 -14.81
CA GLU A 136 17.81 -6.23 -14.74
C GLU A 136 17.50 -4.76 -15.05
N ALA A 137 17.70 -3.90 -14.07
CA ALA A 137 17.54 -2.47 -14.21
C ALA A 137 18.40 -1.73 -13.17
N GLU A 138 19.15 -0.75 -13.66
CA GLU A 138 19.90 0.17 -12.80
C GLU A 138 19.03 1.39 -12.49
N VAL A 139 18.85 1.67 -11.22
CA VAL A 139 18.10 2.82 -10.73
C VAL A 139 19.01 3.70 -9.89
N PRO A 140 19.11 5.01 -10.19
CA PRO A 140 19.91 5.93 -9.40
C PRO A 140 19.47 5.97 -7.92
N LYS A 141 20.39 6.37 -7.05
CA LYS A 141 20.04 6.62 -5.65
C LYS A 141 19.25 7.93 -5.51
N SER A 142 18.25 7.93 -4.66
CA SER A 142 17.53 9.14 -4.28
C SER A 142 18.45 10.15 -3.59
N THR A 143 18.17 11.43 -3.79
CA THR A 143 18.86 12.55 -3.12
C THR A 143 17.85 13.38 -2.37
N TYR A 144 18.09 13.59 -1.08
CA TYR A 144 17.23 14.40 -0.22
C TYR A 144 17.95 15.70 0.15
N ARG A 145 17.30 16.82 -0.11
CA ARG A 145 17.77 18.17 0.21
C ARG A 145 17.17 18.71 1.52
N ILE A 146 16.23 17.95 2.09
CA ILE A 146 15.68 18.13 3.42
C ILE A 146 16.33 17.15 4.41
N PRO A 147 16.44 17.48 5.70
CA PRO A 147 16.88 16.53 6.69
C PRO A 147 15.87 15.39 6.83
N LEU A 148 16.34 14.14 6.76
CA LEU A 148 15.53 12.99 7.14
C LEU A 148 15.56 12.83 8.67
N PRO A 149 14.47 12.34 9.28
CA PRO A 149 14.47 12.02 10.71
C PRO A 149 15.44 10.84 10.98
N PRO A 150 15.85 10.62 12.23
CA PRO A 150 16.68 9.47 12.59
C PRO A 150 15.94 8.13 12.43
N ALA A 151 14.62 8.15 12.53
CA ALA A 151 13.71 7.02 12.30
C ALA A 151 12.28 7.54 12.10
N TYR A 152 11.41 6.73 11.47
CA TYR A 152 9.98 7.04 11.32
C TYR A 152 9.14 6.64 12.54
N GLY A 153 9.76 6.23 13.62
CA GLY A 153 9.15 5.85 14.88
C GLY A 153 9.98 4.78 15.59
N PRO A 154 9.54 4.29 16.76
CA PRO A 154 10.20 3.19 17.46
C PRO A 154 10.17 1.91 16.61
N PRO A 155 11.03 0.91 16.87
CA PRO A 155 10.94 -0.39 16.21
C PRO A 155 9.53 -0.98 16.32
N VAL A 156 9.11 -1.69 15.27
CA VAL A 156 7.81 -2.38 15.23
C VAL A 156 8.04 -3.87 15.45
N ASP A 157 7.68 -4.34 16.65
CA ASP A 157 7.95 -5.73 17.05
C ASP A 157 6.85 -6.70 16.56
N ASN A 158 5.58 -6.29 16.66
CA ASN A 158 4.44 -7.13 16.29
C ASN A 158 3.22 -6.28 15.92
N VAL A 159 2.58 -6.62 14.81
CA VAL A 159 1.27 -6.06 14.41
C VAL A 159 0.31 -7.21 14.13
N ALA A 160 -0.71 -7.33 14.97
CA ALA A 160 -1.71 -8.39 14.85
C ALA A 160 -2.50 -8.27 13.54
N ALA A 161 -2.92 -9.41 12.99
CA ALA A 161 -3.83 -9.44 11.85
C ALA A 161 -5.19 -8.86 12.23
N VAL A 162 -5.75 -8.05 11.34
CA VAL A 162 -7.13 -7.59 11.44
C VAL A 162 -8.01 -8.61 10.69
N PRO A 163 -9.03 -9.20 11.35
CA PRO A 163 -9.91 -10.16 10.69
C PRO A 163 -10.57 -9.55 9.45
N GLN A 164 -10.46 -10.26 8.32
CA GLN A 164 -11.11 -9.86 7.08
C GLN A 164 -12.63 -9.91 7.22
N GLY A 165 -13.31 -8.96 6.59
CA GLY A 165 -14.76 -8.90 6.58
C GLY A 165 -15.31 -7.49 6.42
N LEU A 166 -16.63 -7.38 6.31
CA LEU A 166 -17.31 -6.11 6.19
C LEU A 166 -17.44 -5.44 7.57
N THR A 167 -16.31 -4.95 8.09
CA THR A 167 -16.22 -4.25 9.37
C THR A 167 -15.48 -2.93 9.22
N THR A 168 -15.75 -1.99 10.11
CA THR A 168 -15.08 -0.69 10.15
C THR A 168 -13.58 -0.85 10.45
N GLU A 169 -13.22 -1.79 11.31
CA GLU A 169 -11.82 -2.07 11.68
C GLU A 169 -11.03 -2.58 10.47
N TYR A 170 -11.60 -3.50 9.70
CA TYR A 170 -10.92 -4.00 8.50
C TYR A 170 -10.87 -2.94 7.40
N GLY A 171 -11.93 -2.14 7.25
CA GLY A 171 -11.93 -0.98 6.36
C GLY A 171 -10.87 0.06 6.74
N ALA A 172 -10.69 0.34 8.02
CA ALA A 172 -9.63 1.22 8.53
C ALA A 172 -8.23 0.67 8.22
N TYR A 173 -8.02 -0.63 8.40
CA TYR A 173 -6.78 -1.31 8.04
C TYR A 173 -6.49 -1.21 6.53
N LEU A 174 -7.49 -1.42 5.70
CA LEU A 174 -7.34 -1.31 4.24
C LEU A 174 -7.08 0.14 3.79
N ALA A 175 -7.81 1.12 4.32
CA ALA A 175 -7.66 2.51 3.94
C ALA A 175 -6.41 3.20 4.54
N GLY A 176 -5.94 2.72 5.69
CA GLY A 176 -4.72 3.21 6.35
C GLY A 176 -3.50 2.39 5.92
N PRO A 177 -3.12 1.34 6.67
CA PRO A 177 -1.90 0.57 6.44
C PRO A 177 -1.73 0.00 5.03
N VAL A 178 -2.80 -0.45 4.37
CA VAL A 178 -2.70 -1.13 3.08
C VAL A 178 -2.67 -0.13 1.92
N ALA A 179 -3.76 0.60 1.70
CA ALA A 179 -3.91 1.50 0.55
C ALA A 179 -3.47 2.95 0.83
N HIS A 180 -3.01 3.24 2.04
CA HIS A 180 -2.50 4.52 2.54
C HIS A 180 -3.31 5.77 2.10
N CYS A 181 -4.63 5.62 1.94
CA CYS A 181 -5.53 6.72 1.56
C CYS A 181 -5.37 7.94 2.47
N MET A 182 -5.25 7.67 3.79
CA MET A 182 -5.17 8.71 4.81
C MET A 182 -3.88 9.52 4.76
N GLU A 183 -2.82 9.04 4.09
CA GLU A 183 -1.59 9.81 3.91
C GLU A 183 -1.81 11.05 3.04
N CYS A 184 -2.51 10.87 1.90
CA CYS A 184 -2.78 11.94 0.95
C CYS A 184 -4.05 12.74 1.31
N HIS A 185 -5.05 12.05 1.86
CA HIS A 185 -6.35 12.65 2.18
C HIS A 185 -6.45 13.26 3.59
N THR A 186 -5.29 13.52 4.22
CA THR A 186 -5.21 14.23 5.51
C THR A 186 -4.33 15.46 5.33
N PRO A 187 -4.71 16.63 5.85
CA PRO A 187 -3.91 17.84 5.72
C PRO A 187 -2.52 17.67 6.30
N MET A 188 -1.54 18.31 5.69
CA MET A 188 -0.15 18.28 6.11
C MET A 188 0.14 19.36 7.13
N GLY A 189 0.58 18.96 8.33
CA GLY A 189 1.07 19.86 9.36
C GLY A 189 2.61 19.94 9.37
N PRO A 190 3.19 20.71 10.30
CA PRO A 190 4.65 20.87 10.41
C PRO A 190 5.41 19.56 10.70
N GLN A 191 4.73 18.55 11.23
CA GLN A 191 5.32 17.26 11.64
C GLN A 191 4.88 16.08 10.75
N GLY A 192 4.19 16.36 9.64
CA GLY A 192 3.60 15.35 8.75
C GLY A 192 2.08 15.41 8.72
N PRO A 193 1.40 14.37 8.17
CA PRO A 193 -0.05 14.32 8.11
C PRO A 193 -0.69 14.44 9.50
N MET A 194 -1.74 15.26 9.62
CA MET A 194 -2.45 15.53 10.88
C MET A 194 -3.44 14.40 11.23
N LEU A 195 -2.94 13.17 11.32
CA LEU A 195 -3.75 11.96 11.48
C LEU A 195 -4.63 11.94 12.74
N ASP A 196 -4.20 12.61 13.81
CA ASP A 196 -4.93 12.64 15.09
C ASP A 196 -6.06 13.69 15.13
N THR A 197 -5.99 14.73 14.30
CA THR A 197 -6.87 15.90 14.43
C THR A 197 -7.67 16.24 13.18
N ALA A 198 -7.23 15.77 12.00
CA ALA A 198 -7.82 16.13 10.71
C ALA A 198 -7.88 14.94 9.74
N LEU A 199 -8.00 13.72 10.27
CA LEU A 199 -8.00 12.48 9.50
C LEU A 199 -9.06 12.48 8.39
N GLY A 200 -8.62 12.37 7.15
CA GLY A 200 -9.49 12.29 5.99
C GLY A 200 -10.07 13.64 5.53
N GLN A 201 -9.70 14.76 6.13
CA GLN A 201 -10.22 16.09 5.82
C GLN A 201 -9.85 16.61 4.42
N GLY A 202 -8.88 15.97 3.73
CA GLY A 202 -8.42 16.40 2.41
C GLY A 202 -7.46 17.60 2.44
N GLY A 203 -7.44 18.35 1.35
CA GLY A 203 -6.72 19.64 1.28
C GLY A 203 -5.24 19.55 0.88
N PHE A 204 -4.64 18.36 0.76
CA PHE A 204 -3.26 18.24 0.31
C PHE A 204 -3.16 18.49 -1.20
N GLU A 205 -2.25 19.37 -1.62
CA GLU A 205 -2.06 19.76 -3.02
C GLU A 205 -0.97 18.92 -3.70
N PHE A 206 -1.29 18.43 -4.90
CA PHE A 206 -0.35 17.75 -5.80
C PHE A 206 -0.15 18.58 -7.07
N HIS A 207 1.11 18.91 -7.35
CA HIS A 207 1.49 19.65 -8.54
C HIS A 207 2.10 18.69 -9.58
N GLY A 208 1.63 18.76 -10.82
CA GLY A 208 2.13 17.90 -11.89
C GLY A 208 1.82 18.45 -13.29
N PRO A 209 2.13 17.69 -14.33
CA PRO A 209 1.83 18.09 -15.71
C PRO A 209 0.34 18.36 -15.96
N TRP A 210 -0.54 17.85 -15.11
CA TRP A 210 -1.99 18.07 -15.12
C TRP A 210 -2.42 19.39 -14.46
N GLY A 211 -1.49 20.17 -13.92
CA GLY A 211 -1.76 21.34 -13.07
C GLY A 211 -1.73 21.01 -11.59
N VAL A 212 -2.69 21.54 -10.84
CA VAL A 212 -2.85 21.28 -9.39
C VAL A 212 -4.06 20.38 -9.18
N SER A 213 -3.92 19.30 -8.44
CA SER A 213 -5.03 18.54 -7.89
C SER A 213 -5.01 18.61 -6.36
N VAL A 214 -6.17 18.70 -5.75
CA VAL A 214 -6.34 18.76 -4.30
C VAL A 214 -6.97 17.45 -3.83
N ALA A 215 -6.37 16.80 -2.84
CA ALA A 215 -6.93 15.59 -2.25
C ALA A 215 -8.29 15.89 -1.64
N SER A 216 -9.31 15.13 -2.04
CA SER A 216 -10.68 15.34 -1.60
C SER A 216 -10.87 15.00 -0.13
N ASN A 217 -11.81 15.64 0.51
CA ASN A 217 -12.31 15.29 1.84
C ASN A 217 -13.02 13.93 1.79
N LEU A 218 -12.56 12.97 2.60
CA LEU A 218 -13.10 11.61 2.69
C LEU A 218 -14.02 11.42 3.91
N THR A 219 -14.29 12.49 4.66
CA THR A 219 -15.16 12.40 5.83
C THR A 219 -16.64 12.40 5.46
N SER A 220 -17.50 12.14 6.42
CA SER A 220 -18.95 12.20 6.27
C SER A 220 -19.53 13.61 6.32
N ASP A 221 -18.70 14.65 6.12
CA ASP A 221 -19.12 16.05 6.02
C ASP A 221 -19.84 16.32 4.68
N PRO A 222 -20.73 17.34 4.59
CA PRO A 222 -21.30 17.81 3.33
C PRO A 222 -20.26 18.20 2.27
N ASP A 223 -19.08 18.73 2.69
CA ASP A 223 -17.95 19.04 1.79
C ASP A 223 -17.21 17.76 1.36
N GLY A 224 -17.41 16.64 2.07
CA GLY A 224 -16.80 15.34 1.80
C GLY A 224 -17.76 14.37 1.11
N LEU A 225 -17.92 13.18 1.71
CA LEU A 225 -18.62 12.05 1.10
C LEU A 225 -20.12 11.97 1.42
N ALA A 226 -20.68 12.88 2.25
CA ALA A 226 -22.07 12.80 2.68
C ALA A 226 -23.09 12.77 1.53
N GLY A 227 -22.81 13.50 0.44
CA GLY A 227 -23.70 13.62 -0.71
C GLY A 227 -23.66 12.46 -1.71
N TYR A 228 -22.70 11.53 -1.59
CA TYR A 228 -22.50 10.46 -2.56
C TYR A 228 -23.07 9.12 -2.06
N SER A 229 -23.60 8.31 -2.96
CA SER A 229 -23.92 6.91 -2.70
C SER A 229 -22.64 6.06 -2.62
N ASP A 230 -22.73 4.87 -2.02
CA ASP A 230 -21.59 3.94 -1.95
C ASP A 230 -21.13 3.50 -3.35
N ALA A 231 -22.05 3.35 -4.30
CA ALA A 231 -21.72 3.00 -5.68
C ALA A 231 -20.94 4.12 -6.40
N GLU A 232 -21.27 5.39 -6.13
CA GLU A 232 -20.52 6.54 -6.65
C GLU A 232 -19.14 6.63 -6.02
N ILE A 233 -19.01 6.44 -4.70
CA ILE A 233 -17.72 6.39 -4.01
C ILE A 233 -16.87 5.25 -4.58
N ALA A 234 -17.43 4.05 -4.74
CA ALA A 234 -16.73 2.92 -5.37
C ALA A 234 -16.21 3.26 -6.77
N THR A 235 -17.02 3.96 -7.58
CA THR A 235 -16.64 4.40 -8.93
C THR A 235 -15.53 5.45 -8.89
N MET A 236 -15.62 6.41 -7.99
CA MET A 236 -14.57 7.41 -7.80
C MET A 236 -13.24 6.77 -7.37
N ILE A 237 -13.26 5.83 -6.43
CA ILE A 237 -12.05 5.14 -5.95
C ILE A 237 -11.42 4.27 -7.05
N THR A 238 -12.22 3.50 -7.78
CA THR A 238 -11.70 2.48 -8.70
C THR A 238 -11.51 2.94 -10.14
N LYS A 239 -12.23 3.98 -10.56
CA LYS A 239 -12.22 4.47 -11.94
C LYS A 239 -11.83 5.94 -12.08
N GLY A 240 -11.80 6.69 -10.98
CA GLY A 240 -11.55 8.13 -11.02
C GLY A 240 -12.62 8.92 -11.76
N ILE A 241 -13.88 8.48 -11.74
CA ILE A 241 -15.00 9.12 -12.44
C ILE A 241 -16.00 9.63 -11.41
N ARG A 242 -16.31 10.93 -11.46
CA ARG A 242 -17.32 11.55 -10.62
C ARG A 242 -18.74 11.26 -11.13
N PRO A 243 -19.79 11.46 -10.31
CA PRO A 243 -21.17 11.24 -10.72
C PRO A 243 -21.63 12.06 -11.93
N ASP A 244 -21.02 13.23 -12.17
CA ASP A 244 -21.26 14.06 -13.34
C ASP A 244 -20.53 13.59 -14.61
N GLY A 245 -19.78 12.49 -14.52
CA GLY A 245 -18.98 11.91 -15.60
C GLY A 245 -17.60 12.55 -15.78
N SER A 246 -17.23 13.56 -15.00
CA SER A 246 -15.91 14.18 -15.08
C SER A 246 -14.82 13.25 -14.55
N GLN A 247 -13.64 13.31 -15.19
CA GLN A 247 -12.46 12.56 -14.78
C GLN A 247 -11.77 13.26 -13.63
N MET A 248 -11.41 12.50 -12.58
CA MET A 248 -10.58 12.98 -11.50
C MET A 248 -9.12 13.04 -11.93
N LEU A 249 -8.39 14.04 -11.41
CA LEU A 249 -6.98 14.26 -11.76
C LEU A 249 -6.06 13.28 -11.01
N PRO A 250 -4.85 13.01 -11.57
CA PRO A 250 -3.78 12.32 -10.84
C PRO A 250 -3.39 13.10 -9.57
N PRO A 251 -2.64 12.48 -8.60
CA PRO A 251 -1.90 11.23 -8.74
C PRO A 251 -2.61 9.97 -8.21
N MET A 252 -3.90 10.03 -7.91
CA MET A 252 -4.61 8.86 -7.36
C MET A 252 -4.42 7.61 -8.25
N PRO A 253 -4.00 6.46 -7.69
CA PRO A 253 -3.59 5.29 -8.46
C PRO A 253 -4.77 4.38 -8.85
N TYR A 254 -5.75 4.91 -9.58
CA TYR A 254 -7.01 4.22 -9.92
C TYR A 254 -6.81 2.82 -10.50
N GLY A 255 -5.78 2.64 -11.35
CA GLY A 255 -5.49 1.34 -11.96
C GLY A 255 -5.18 0.25 -10.95
N PHE A 256 -4.51 0.61 -9.85
CA PHE A 256 -4.21 -0.32 -8.75
C PHE A 256 -5.42 -0.50 -7.82
N LEU A 257 -6.09 0.59 -7.48
CA LEU A 257 -7.27 0.55 -6.61
C LEU A 257 -8.47 -0.17 -7.27
N SER A 258 -8.51 -0.26 -8.60
CA SER A 258 -9.49 -1.07 -9.32
C SER A 258 -9.39 -2.56 -9.04
N ALA A 259 -8.28 -3.02 -8.48
CA ALA A 259 -8.07 -4.41 -8.08
C ALA A 259 -8.67 -4.75 -6.70
N PHE A 260 -9.20 -3.78 -5.96
CA PHE A 260 -9.94 -4.09 -4.74
C PHE A 260 -11.03 -5.14 -5.01
N THR A 261 -11.10 -6.17 -4.16
CA THR A 261 -12.26 -7.06 -4.19
C THR A 261 -13.53 -6.26 -3.82
N PRO A 262 -14.70 -6.67 -4.27
CA PRO A 262 -15.95 -5.99 -3.90
C PRO A 262 -16.15 -5.89 -2.37
N ASP A 263 -15.77 -6.93 -1.63
CA ASP A 263 -15.90 -6.96 -0.17
C ASP A 263 -14.91 -6.01 0.52
N ASP A 264 -13.66 -5.98 0.07
CA ASP A 264 -12.65 -5.08 0.61
C ASP A 264 -12.99 -3.61 0.32
N LEU A 265 -13.45 -3.31 -0.90
CA LEU A 265 -13.92 -1.97 -1.26
C LEU A 265 -15.13 -1.54 -0.41
N ALA A 266 -16.06 -2.46 -0.17
CA ALA A 266 -17.21 -2.20 0.69
C ALA A 266 -16.78 -1.92 2.14
N ALA A 267 -15.79 -2.66 2.67
CA ALA A 267 -15.22 -2.40 3.98
C ALA A 267 -14.52 -1.02 4.06
N VAL A 268 -13.76 -0.63 3.02
CA VAL A 268 -13.17 0.70 2.92
C VAL A 268 -14.27 1.77 2.95
N ILE A 269 -15.32 1.65 2.15
CA ILE A 269 -16.42 2.62 2.11
C ILE A 269 -17.12 2.69 3.47
N LEU A 270 -17.38 1.55 4.11
CA LEU A 270 -17.96 1.49 5.45
C LEU A 270 -17.10 2.28 6.47
N TYR A 271 -15.78 2.13 6.41
CA TYR A 271 -14.87 2.91 7.24
C TYR A 271 -14.94 4.41 6.93
N LEU A 272 -14.87 4.81 5.66
CA LEU A 272 -14.94 6.22 5.27
C LEU A 272 -16.25 6.87 5.76
N ARG A 273 -17.38 6.14 5.69
CA ARG A 273 -18.67 6.58 6.24
C ARG A 273 -18.67 6.77 7.77
N SER A 274 -17.78 6.06 8.48
CA SER A 274 -17.65 6.15 9.93
C SER A 274 -16.77 7.30 10.41
N LEU A 275 -16.04 7.97 9.50
CA LEU A 275 -15.20 9.10 9.87
C LEU A 275 -16.05 10.28 10.36
N PRO A 276 -15.66 10.91 11.48
CA PRO A 276 -16.33 12.12 11.95
C PRO A 276 -16.36 13.19 10.86
N PRO A 277 -17.47 13.94 10.70
CA PRO A 277 -17.56 15.00 9.71
C PRO A 277 -16.57 16.13 10.05
N LEU A 278 -15.77 16.51 9.10
CA LEU A 278 -14.85 17.64 9.14
C LEU A 278 -15.07 18.47 7.88
N PRO A 279 -15.29 19.79 7.97
CA PRO A 279 -15.37 20.66 6.79
C PRO A 279 -14.03 20.65 6.04
N ASP A 280 -14.03 21.09 4.78
CA ASP A 280 -12.77 21.20 4.02
C ASP A 280 -11.71 21.99 4.78
N ALA A 281 -10.45 21.55 4.64
CA ALA A 281 -9.32 22.30 5.14
C ALA A 281 -9.24 23.61 4.34
N GLY A 282 -9.49 24.76 5.01
CA GLY A 282 -9.52 26.09 4.41
C GLY A 282 -8.17 26.57 3.87
#